data_e899e5356f4ce49d838ff0e1b9ceecf6
#
_entry.id   e899e5356f4ce49d838ff0e1b9ceecf6
#
_cell.length_a   1.000
_cell.length_b   1.000
_cell.length_c   1.000
_cell.angle_alpha   90.00
_cell.angle_beta   90.00
_cell.angle_gamma   90.00
#
_symmetry.space_group_name_H-M   'P 1'
#
loop_
_entity.id
_entity.type
_entity.pdbx_description
1 polymer ?
#
loop_
_entity_poly.entity_id
_entity_poly.type
_entity_poly.pdbx_seq_one_letter_code
_entity_poly.pdbx_strand_id
1 'polypeptide(L)'
;MDGDYSERLSQENERYQDGESCILESASAFAHRVLEEIEALAGTTSCKAVQLVRLKKWAQDQGCWYDDRSQFGDFFDRGSENEVYLSLDQNEIIKLNDFRYSDDNLTSFFERIKAHNKYFPDCAYRMTGLAENRDGKVCAVLVQPFISDARLATEEEIHDEFIRLGFRPEDNGEFYTNGQHDIFDAVDGNVLVDDEGHLFFIDTIIYESGTGGIDTYNSLSPRANSKGKKQ
;
A
#
# COMPACT_ATOMS: atom_id res chain seq x y z
N MET A 1 11.69 -5.51 30.65
CA MET A 1 12.73 -5.29 29.60
C MET A 1 12.07 -4.85 28.30
N ASP A 2 11.12 -3.95 28.39
CA ASP A 2 10.04 -3.80 27.39
C ASP A 2 9.98 -2.40 26.75
N GLY A 3 11.01 -1.58 26.99
CA GLY A 3 11.17 -0.26 26.32
C GLY A 3 12.00 -0.29 25.03
N ASP A 4 12.57 -1.45 24.67
CA ASP A 4 13.61 -1.53 23.64
C ASP A 4 13.05 -1.73 22.21
N TYR A 5 11.87 -2.37 22.05
CA TYR A 5 11.32 -2.67 20.73
C TYR A 5 10.64 -1.45 20.09
N SER A 6 9.82 -0.75 20.86
CA SER A 6 9.15 0.49 20.40
C SER A 6 10.16 1.62 20.15
N GLU A 7 11.19 1.76 21.00
CA GLU A 7 12.29 2.72 20.78
C GLU A 7 13.16 2.34 19.58
N ARG A 8 13.39 1.04 19.32
CA ARG A 8 14.13 0.59 18.13
C ARG A 8 13.35 0.86 16.85
N LEU A 9 12.05 0.54 16.79
CA LEU A 9 11.20 0.86 15.66
C LEU A 9 11.14 2.38 15.41
N SER A 10 11.04 3.20 16.46
CA SER A 10 11.06 4.65 16.35
C SER A 10 12.42 5.17 15.86
N GLN A 11 13.54 4.63 16.35
CA GLN A 11 14.88 5.04 15.93
C GLN A 11 15.26 4.51 14.55
N GLU A 12 14.77 3.33 14.14
CA GLU A 12 14.92 2.84 12.78
C GLU A 12 14.04 3.65 11.83
N ASN A 13 12.80 3.97 12.16
CA ASN A 13 11.96 4.87 11.39
C ASN A 13 12.57 6.28 11.24
N GLU A 14 13.20 6.84 12.27
CA GLU A 14 13.92 8.12 12.17
C GLU A 14 15.16 8.03 11.27
N ARG A 15 15.92 6.93 11.30
CA ARG A 15 17.08 6.73 10.42
C ARG A 15 16.69 6.50 8.95
N TYR A 16 15.54 5.88 8.71
CA TYR A 16 15.03 5.62 7.36
C TYR A 16 14.32 6.84 6.74
N GLN A 17 13.86 7.81 7.55
CA GLN A 17 13.23 9.03 7.02
C GLN A 17 14.18 9.92 6.20
N ASP A 18 15.49 9.91 6.47
CA ASP A 18 16.43 10.83 5.81
C ASP A 18 16.95 10.39 4.42
N GLY A 19 16.81 9.12 4.01
CA GLY A 19 17.33 8.64 2.72
C GLY A 19 16.33 7.94 1.81
N GLU A 20 15.37 7.19 2.34
CA GLU A 20 14.48 6.31 1.59
C GLU A 20 13.05 6.84 1.44
N SER A 21 12.59 7.75 2.28
CA SER A 21 11.44 8.65 2.04
C SER A 21 11.58 9.36 0.67
N CYS A 22 12.78 9.48 0.17
CA CYS A 22 13.11 10.08 -1.11
C CYS A 22 12.53 9.32 -2.32
N ILE A 23 12.46 7.96 -2.31
CA ILE A 23 12.00 7.21 -3.50
C ILE A 23 10.49 7.31 -3.68
N LEU A 24 9.70 7.14 -2.62
CA LEU A 24 8.25 7.29 -2.67
C LEU A 24 7.86 8.70 -3.16
N GLU A 25 8.43 9.74 -2.54
CA GLU A 25 8.15 11.14 -2.89
C GLU A 25 8.64 11.49 -4.31
N SER A 26 9.83 11.02 -4.69
CA SER A 26 10.39 11.26 -6.02
C SER A 26 9.59 10.55 -7.11
N ALA A 27 9.17 9.31 -6.89
CA ALA A 27 8.32 8.56 -7.81
C ALA A 27 6.92 9.17 -7.94
N SER A 28 6.33 9.61 -6.81
CA SER A 28 5.06 10.32 -6.76
C SER A 28 5.15 11.63 -7.58
N ALA A 29 6.13 12.47 -7.30
CA ALA A 29 6.33 13.72 -8.03
C ALA A 29 6.60 13.50 -9.53
N PHE A 30 7.30 12.43 -9.89
CA PHE A 30 7.49 12.04 -11.29
C PHE A 30 6.18 11.63 -11.95
N ALA A 31 5.35 10.81 -11.29
CA ALA A 31 4.06 10.38 -11.81
C ALA A 31 3.10 11.56 -12.02
N HIS A 32 3.06 12.52 -11.10
CA HIS A 32 2.27 13.75 -11.25
C HIS A 32 2.71 14.56 -12.48
N ARG A 33 4.01 14.81 -12.66
CA ARG A 33 4.52 15.54 -13.84
C ARG A 33 4.15 14.84 -15.15
N VAL A 34 4.26 13.51 -15.19
CA VAL A 34 3.88 12.75 -16.39
C VAL A 34 2.39 12.87 -16.67
N LEU A 35 1.54 12.87 -15.63
CA LEU A 35 0.10 13.09 -15.77
C LEU A 35 -0.19 14.47 -16.36
N GLU A 36 0.37 15.54 -15.78
CA GLU A 36 0.21 16.92 -16.27
C GLU A 36 0.64 17.08 -17.74
N GLU A 37 1.76 16.47 -18.12
CA GLU A 37 2.23 16.48 -19.52
C GLU A 37 1.24 15.79 -20.47
N ILE A 38 0.66 14.66 -20.07
CA ILE A 38 -0.29 13.91 -20.89
C ILE A 38 -1.61 14.68 -21.02
N GLU A 39 -2.11 15.23 -19.93
CA GLU A 39 -3.34 16.06 -19.93
C GLU A 39 -3.19 17.29 -20.82
N ALA A 40 -2.04 17.97 -20.76
CA ALA A 40 -1.75 19.11 -21.61
C ALA A 40 -1.70 18.78 -23.12
N LEU A 41 -1.26 17.57 -23.47
CA LEU A 41 -1.09 17.14 -24.86
C LEU A 41 -2.35 16.47 -25.43
N ALA A 42 -3.04 15.66 -24.66
CA ALA A 42 -4.09 14.77 -25.13
C ALA A 42 -5.48 15.08 -24.55
N GLY A 43 -5.58 15.92 -23.53
CA GLY A 43 -6.85 16.23 -22.84
C GLY A 43 -7.50 14.99 -22.20
N THR A 44 -6.72 13.97 -21.82
CA THR A 44 -7.19 12.74 -21.21
C THR A 44 -6.45 12.45 -19.92
N THR A 45 -7.16 11.90 -18.94
CA THR A 45 -6.60 11.43 -17.66
C THR A 45 -6.27 9.94 -17.65
N SER A 46 -6.78 9.17 -18.62
CA SER A 46 -6.49 7.74 -18.76
C SER A 46 -5.10 7.51 -19.35
N CYS A 47 -4.09 7.48 -18.49
CA CYS A 47 -2.70 7.50 -18.91
C CYS A 47 -1.80 6.48 -18.20
N LYS A 48 -2.38 5.61 -17.37
CA LYS A 48 -1.64 4.64 -16.53
C LYS A 48 -0.58 3.84 -17.28
N ALA A 49 -0.92 3.33 -18.47
CA ALA A 49 0.04 2.55 -19.26
C ALA A 49 1.27 3.38 -19.68
N VAL A 50 1.07 4.65 -20.06
CA VAL A 50 2.15 5.57 -20.42
C VAL A 50 2.99 5.92 -19.18
N GLN A 51 2.33 6.19 -18.06
CA GLN A 51 3.02 6.44 -16.80
C GLN A 51 3.89 5.26 -16.38
N LEU A 52 3.39 4.00 -16.48
CA LEU A 52 4.15 2.80 -16.13
C LEU A 52 5.43 2.65 -16.98
N VAL A 53 5.34 2.88 -18.29
CA VAL A 53 6.51 2.83 -19.18
C VAL A 53 7.54 3.89 -18.78
N ARG A 54 7.10 5.12 -18.52
CA ARG A 54 7.98 6.22 -18.11
C ARG A 54 8.55 6.00 -16.71
N LEU A 55 7.75 5.49 -15.78
CA LEU A 55 8.17 5.20 -14.40
C LEU A 55 9.24 4.09 -14.36
N LYS A 56 9.08 3.04 -15.18
CA LYS A 56 10.13 2.00 -15.35
C LYS A 56 11.44 2.63 -15.79
N LYS A 57 11.42 3.45 -16.86
CA LYS A 57 12.62 4.11 -17.35
C LYS A 57 13.22 5.03 -16.28
N TRP A 58 12.40 5.80 -15.59
CA TRP A 58 12.86 6.67 -14.51
C TRP A 58 13.58 5.86 -13.42
N ALA A 59 13.01 4.73 -12.98
CA ALA A 59 13.64 3.89 -11.95
C ALA A 59 14.99 3.31 -12.41
N GLN A 60 15.12 2.94 -13.69
CA GLN A 60 16.39 2.51 -14.27
C GLN A 60 17.42 3.64 -14.28
N ASP A 61 17.01 4.85 -14.68
CA ASP A 61 17.87 6.04 -14.71
C ASP A 61 18.30 6.50 -13.30
N GLN A 62 17.44 6.27 -12.27
CA GLN A 62 17.73 6.58 -10.86
C GLN A 62 18.47 5.46 -10.11
N GLY A 63 18.67 4.29 -10.71
CA GLY A 63 19.32 3.15 -10.06
C GLY A 63 18.49 2.46 -9.00
N CYS A 64 17.14 2.64 -9.00
CA CYS A 64 16.21 1.98 -8.11
C CYS A 64 15.31 0.95 -8.83
N TRP A 65 15.76 0.41 -9.94
CA TRP A 65 15.15 -0.72 -10.64
C TRP A 65 15.81 -2.03 -10.22
N TYR A 66 15.02 -3.03 -9.82
CA TYR A 66 15.48 -4.37 -9.46
C TYR A 66 15.31 -5.33 -10.65
N ASP A 67 16.40 -5.81 -11.21
CA ASP A 67 16.40 -6.78 -12.31
C ASP A 67 16.23 -8.23 -11.83
N ASP A 68 16.64 -8.51 -10.58
CA ASP A 68 16.66 -9.85 -10.00
C ASP A 68 15.78 -9.92 -8.74
N ARG A 69 14.70 -10.69 -8.81
CA ARG A 69 13.78 -10.92 -7.70
C ARG A 69 14.35 -11.78 -6.57
N SER A 70 15.46 -12.50 -6.82
CA SER A 70 16.11 -13.29 -5.76
C SER A 70 16.60 -12.41 -4.59
N GLN A 71 16.76 -11.10 -4.82
CA GLN A 71 17.12 -10.12 -3.81
C GLN A 71 16.03 -9.89 -2.75
N PHE A 72 14.78 -10.24 -3.06
CA PHE A 72 13.64 -10.03 -2.15
C PHE A 72 13.48 -11.13 -1.09
N GLY A 73 14.28 -12.21 -1.19
CA GLY A 73 14.17 -13.35 -0.29
C GLY A 73 13.20 -14.44 -0.78
N ASP A 74 12.59 -15.14 0.15
CA ASP A 74 11.73 -16.28 -0.18
C ASP A 74 10.31 -15.83 -0.54
N PHE A 75 9.77 -16.44 -1.62
CA PHE A 75 8.37 -16.20 -1.97
C PHE A 75 7.45 -16.68 -0.84
N PHE A 76 6.64 -15.78 -0.32
CA PHE A 76 5.78 -16.04 0.83
C PHE A 76 4.31 -16.27 0.42
N ASP A 77 3.73 -15.34 -0.36
CA ASP A 77 2.32 -15.40 -0.76
C ASP A 77 2.05 -14.56 -2.01
N ARG A 78 0.82 -14.65 -2.54
CA ARG A 78 0.33 -13.82 -3.63
C ARG A 78 -1.13 -13.42 -3.41
N GLY A 79 -1.35 -12.15 -3.23
CA GLY A 79 -2.67 -11.53 -3.16
C GLY A 79 -3.20 -11.05 -4.52
N SER A 80 -4.22 -10.21 -4.48
CA SER A 80 -4.86 -9.65 -5.68
C SER A 80 -3.95 -8.66 -6.42
N GLU A 81 -3.23 -7.80 -5.72
CA GLU A 81 -2.34 -6.78 -6.29
C GLU A 81 -0.86 -6.95 -5.90
N ASN A 82 -0.56 -7.83 -4.94
CA ASN A 82 0.78 -8.00 -4.40
C ASN A 82 1.33 -9.41 -4.64
N GLU A 83 2.59 -9.53 -5.06
CA GLU A 83 3.42 -10.69 -4.77
C GLU A 83 4.22 -10.40 -3.51
N VAL A 84 4.23 -11.33 -2.56
CA VAL A 84 4.78 -11.14 -1.22
C VAL A 84 6.01 -12.03 -1.03
N TYR A 85 7.06 -11.46 -0.48
CA TYR A 85 8.31 -12.14 -0.17
C TYR A 85 8.68 -11.86 1.28
N LEU A 86 9.30 -12.85 1.94
CA LEU A 86 9.92 -12.69 3.25
C LEU A 86 11.41 -12.45 3.05
N SER A 87 11.94 -11.37 3.61
CA SER A 87 13.37 -11.05 3.52
C SER A 87 14.24 -12.18 4.08
N LEU A 88 15.49 -12.26 3.62
CA LEU A 88 16.40 -13.35 4.03
C LEU A 88 16.70 -13.35 5.54
N ASP A 89 16.67 -12.20 6.17
CA ASP A 89 16.82 -12.03 7.62
C ASP A 89 15.50 -12.20 8.40
N GLN A 90 14.39 -12.41 7.68
CA GLN A 90 13.04 -12.62 8.22
C GLN A 90 12.50 -11.46 9.08
N ASN A 91 12.98 -10.25 8.84
CA ASN A 91 12.54 -9.06 9.57
C ASN A 91 11.57 -8.18 8.76
N GLU A 92 11.50 -8.39 7.45
CA GLU A 92 10.72 -7.54 6.55
C GLU A 92 9.87 -8.36 5.58
N ILE A 93 8.71 -7.82 5.26
CA ILE A 93 7.86 -8.27 4.14
C ILE A 93 8.08 -7.34 2.96
N ILE A 94 8.45 -7.91 1.81
CA ILE A 94 8.60 -7.19 0.56
C ILE A 94 7.39 -7.50 -0.33
N LYS A 95 6.68 -6.46 -0.78
CA LYS A 95 5.50 -6.56 -1.64
C LYS A 95 5.81 -5.96 -3.00
N LEU A 96 5.60 -6.74 -4.07
CA LEU A 96 5.59 -6.23 -5.44
C LEU A 96 4.16 -5.87 -5.81
N ASN A 97 3.80 -4.59 -5.70
CA ASN A 97 2.46 -4.09 -5.97
C ASN A 97 2.29 -3.73 -7.45
N ASP A 98 1.32 -4.36 -8.15
CA ASP A 98 1.09 -4.19 -9.59
C ASP A 98 0.23 -2.96 -9.95
N PHE A 99 0.04 -2.03 -9.04
CA PHE A 99 -0.76 -0.81 -9.19
C PHE A 99 -2.25 -1.07 -9.55
N ARG A 100 -2.78 -2.26 -9.30
CA ARG A 100 -4.12 -2.65 -9.74
C ARG A 100 -5.20 -1.71 -9.24
N TYR A 101 -5.16 -1.34 -7.97
CA TYR A 101 -6.15 -0.47 -7.33
C TYR A 101 -5.82 1.02 -7.45
N SER A 102 -4.92 1.43 -8.35
CA SER A 102 -4.84 2.82 -8.80
C SER A 102 -5.77 3.01 -9.99
N ASP A 103 -6.54 4.06 -10.00
CA ASP A 103 -7.44 4.42 -11.09
C ASP A 103 -6.76 4.40 -12.48
N ASP A 104 -7.20 5.24 -13.39
CA ASP A 104 -6.62 5.39 -14.73
C ASP A 104 -5.23 6.08 -14.71
N ASN A 105 -4.71 6.41 -13.54
CA ASN A 105 -3.37 6.99 -13.38
C ASN A 105 -2.70 6.51 -12.09
N LEU A 106 -1.37 6.71 -11.98
CA LEU A 106 -0.59 6.23 -10.84
C LEU A 106 -0.58 7.16 -9.63
N THR A 107 -1.11 8.38 -9.74
CA THR A 107 -1.06 9.34 -8.62
C THR A 107 -1.89 8.84 -7.46
N SER A 108 -3.03 8.22 -7.71
CA SER A 108 -3.88 7.63 -6.68
C SER A 108 -3.18 6.51 -5.89
N PHE A 109 -2.30 5.74 -6.53
CA PHE A 109 -1.48 4.74 -5.82
C PHE A 109 -0.56 5.40 -4.79
N PHE A 110 0.17 6.43 -5.19
CA PHE A 110 1.11 7.11 -4.28
C PHE A 110 0.38 7.79 -3.12
N GLU A 111 -0.75 8.41 -3.39
CA GLU A 111 -1.57 9.02 -2.33
C GLU A 111 -2.14 7.97 -1.36
N ARG A 112 -2.53 6.79 -1.85
CA ARG A 112 -2.93 5.65 -1.00
C ARG A 112 -1.81 5.22 -0.06
N ILE A 113 -0.58 5.05 -0.56
CA ILE A 113 0.57 4.65 0.27
C ILE A 113 0.89 5.73 1.32
N LYS A 114 0.88 7.01 0.93
CA LYS A 114 1.09 8.12 1.87
C LYS A 114 -0.01 8.19 2.94
N ALA A 115 -1.27 8.00 2.54
CA ALA A 115 -2.39 7.96 3.48
C ALA A 115 -2.27 6.79 4.47
N HIS A 116 -1.88 5.60 3.97
CA HIS A 116 -1.60 4.45 4.83
C HIS A 116 -0.52 4.78 5.88
N ASN A 117 0.60 5.31 5.44
CA ASN A 117 1.72 5.66 6.32
C ASN A 117 1.36 6.74 7.36
N LYS A 118 0.43 7.63 7.02
CA LYS A 118 -0.09 8.66 7.94
C LYS A 118 -0.91 8.06 9.08
N TYR A 119 -1.76 7.07 8.78
CA TYR A 119 -2.68 6.48 9.78
C TYR A 119 -2.07 5.29 10.50
N PHE A 120 -1.14 4.57 9.88
CA PHE A 120 -0.55 3.32 10.37
C PHE A 120 0.98 3.37 10.35
N PRO A 121 1.60 4.27 11.13
CA PRO A 121 3.05 4.48 11.10
C PRO A 121 3.86 3.24 11.54
N ASP A 122 3.31 2.40 12.43
CA ASP A 122 4.00 1.21 12.95
C ASP A 122 4.12 0.07 11.91
N CYS A 123 3.34 0.14 10.82
CA CYS A 123 3.45 -0.75 9.67
C CYS A 123 3.49 0.05 8.34
N ALA A 124 4.14 1.21 8.37
CA ALA A 124 4.29 2.06 7.20
C ALA A 124 4.99 1.34 6.05
N TYR A 125 4.55 1.62 4.83
CA TYR A 125 5.24 1.19 3.63
C TYR A 125 6.47 2.06 3.34
N ARG A 126 7.59 1.43 3.12
CA ARG A 126 8.80 2.02 2.59
C ARG A 126 8.97 1.60 1.13
N MET A 127 8.95 2.53 0.19
CA MET A 127 9.19 2.22 -1.21
C MET A 127 10.69 2.24 -1.49
N THR A 128 11.25 1.10 -1.94
CA THR A 128 12.68 0.96 -2.22
C THR A 128 13.02 0.99 -3.70
N GLY A 129 12.02 0.90 -4.59
CA GLY A 129 12.23 0.94 -6.03
C GLY A 129 11.08 0.34 -6.81
N LEU A 130 11.41 -0.12 -8.02
CA LEU A 130 10.48 -0.84 -8.89
C LEU A 130 11.11 -2.14 -9.42
N ALA A 131 10.25 -3.09 -9.76
CA ALA A 131 10.65 -4.37 -10.34
C ALA A 131 9.58 -4.87 -11.34
N GLU A 132 9.86 -5.96 -12.04
CA GLU A 132 8.82 -6.77 -12.66
C GLU A 132 8.44 -7.94 -11.76
N ASN A 133 7.13 -8.21 -11.64
CA ASN A 133 6.65 -9.43 -10.99
C ASN A 133 6.79 -10.66 -11.92
N ARG A 134 6.32 -11.84 -11.47
CA ARG A 134 6.40 -13.09 -12.24
C ARG A 134 5.61 -13.05 -13.55
N ASP A 135 4.61 -12.17 -13.65
CA ASP A 135 3.80 -11.97 -14.84
C ASP A 135 4.40 -10.93 -15.82
N GLY A 136 5.57 -10.36 -15.51
CA GLY A 136 6.23 -9.32 -16.30
C GLY A 136 5.58 -7.94 -16.18
N LYS A 137 4.78 -7.71 -15.13
CA LYS A 137 4.20 -6.40 -14.86
C LYS A 137 5.15 -5.55 -14.03
N VAL A 138 5.22 -4.27 -14.36
CA VAL A 138 5.92 -3.26 -13.54
C VAL A 138 5.20 -3.12 -12.20
N CYS A 139 5.94 -3.18 -11.11
CA CYS A 139 5.45 -3.13 -9.74
C CYS A 139 6.27 -2.16 -8.90
N ALA A 140 5.63 -1.51 -7.93
CA ALA A 140 6.32 -0.86 -6.84
C ALA A 140 6.88 -1.92 -5.88
N VAL A 141 8.11 -1.74 -5.42
CA VAL A 141 8.72 -2.54 -4.36
C VAL A 141 8.47 -1.83 -3.04
N LEU A 142 7.54 -2.38 -2.26
CA LEU A 142 7.14 -1.87 -0.96
C LEU A 142 7.64 -2.80 0.13
N VAL A 143 8.18 -2.24 1.19
CA VAL A 143 8.70 -2.97 2.34
C VAL A 143 7.93 -2.56 3.58
N GLN A 144 7.55 -3.54 4.41
CA GLN A 144 6.94 -3.35 5.72
C GLN A 144 7.65 -4.25 6.75
N PRO A 145 7.60 -3.94 8.05
CA PRO A 145 8.07 -4.85 9.09
C PRO A 145 7.34 -6.20 9.01
N PHE A 146 8.06 -7.30 9.24
CA PHE A 146 7.44 -8.58 9.51
C PHE A 146 6.98 -8.62 10.96
N ILE A 147 5.69 -8.78 11.19
CA ILE A 147 5.12 -8.84 12.54
C ILE A 147 5.08 -10.30 12.98
N SER A 148 6.05 -10.69 13.82
CA SER A 148 6.11 -12.02 14.41
C SER A 148 5.15 -12.13 15.61
N ASP A 149 4.77 -13.37 15.94
CA ASP A 149 3.98 -13.70 17.15
C ASP A 149 2.64 -12.96 17.27
N ALA A 150 2.10 -12.47 16.14
CA ALA A 150 0.82 -11.81 16.08
C ALA A 150 -0.31 -12.75 15.65
N ARG A 151 -1.51 -12.47 16.12
CA ARG A 151 -2.77 -13.12 15.66
C ARG A 151 -3.54 -12.20 14.73
N LEU A 152 -4.52 -12.74 14.04
CA LEU A 152 -5.48 -11.92 13.31
C LEU A 152 -6.35 -11.11 14.29
N ALA A 153 -6.60 -9.84 13.94
CA ALA A 153 -7.52 -9.00 14.70
C ALA A 153 -8.97 -9.46 14.49
N THR A 154 -9.82 -9.23 15.48
CA THR A 154 -11.27 -9.40 15.36
C THR A 154 -11.91 -8.18 14.71
N GLU A 155 -13.12 -8.35 14.15
CA GLU A 155 -13.90 -7.21 13.60
C GLU A 155 -14.15 -6.12 14.66
N GLU A 156 -14.34 -6.49 15.93
CA GLU A 156 -14.56 -5.56 17.04
C GLU A 156 -13.29 -4.74 17.34
N GLU A 157 -12.12 -5.36 17.37
CA GLU A 157 -10.83 -4.67 17.57
C GLU A 157 -10.55 -3.69 16.43
N ILE A 158 -10.79 -4.10 15.18
CA ILE A 158 -10.64 -3.23 14.01
C ILE A 158 -11.61 -2.04 14.09
N HIS A 159 -12.87 -2.30 14.43
CA HIS A 159 -13.89 -1.26 14.58
C HIS A 159 -13.50 -0.24 15.65
N ASP A 160 -13.12 -0.69 16.84
CA ASP A 160 -12.75 0.17 17.96
C ASP A 160 -11.55 1.05 17.63
N GLU A 161 -10.55 0.48 16.93
CA GLU A 161 -9.38 1.24 16.50
C GLU A 161 -9.76 2.33 15.47
N PHE A 162 -10.64 2.04 14.50
CA PHE A 162 -11.09 3.05 13.57
C PHE A 162 -11.89 4.17 14.24
N ILE A 163 -12.74 3.84 15.20
CA ILE A 163 -13.43 4.87 16.00
C ILE A 163 -12.43 5.73 16.77
N ARG A 164 -11.39 5.12 17.36
CA ARG A 164 -10.30 5.83 18.05
C ARG A 164 -9.53 6.78 17.11
N LEU A 165 -9.30 6.36 15.87
CA LEU A 165 -8.65 7.17 14.82
C LEU A 165 -9.57 8.23 14.20
N GLY A 166 -10.85 8.32 14.64
CA GLY A 166 -11.82 9.30 14.15
C GLY A 166 -12.53 8.92 12.85
N PHE A 167 -12.48 7.65 12.48
CA PHE A 167 -13.27 7.12 11.37
C PHE A 167 -14.64 6.64 11.88
N ARG A 168 -15.63 6.59 10.98
CA ARG A 168 -16.94 6.01 11.21
C ARG A 168 -17.24 4.98 10.13
N PRO A 169 -18.00 3.90 10.45
CA PRO A 169 -18.41 2.92 9.46
C PRO A 169 -19.46 3.51 8.51
N GLU A 170 -19.39 3.13 7.24
CA GLU A 170 -20.36 3.40 6.19
C GLU A 170 -20.81 2.10 5.51
N ASP A 171 -21.98 2.13 4.85
CA ASP A 171 -22.58 0.99 4.15
C ASP A 171 -22.60 -0.31 5.00
N ASN A 172 -23.10 -0.21 6.25
CA ASN A 172 -23.13 -1.32 7.21
C ASN A 172 -21.73 -1.91 7.54
N GLY A 173 -20.71 -1.08 7.54
CA GLY A 173 -19.33 -1.47 7.87
C GLY A 173 -18.53 -2.01 6.67
N GLU A 174 -18.99 -1.81 5.44
CA GLU A 174 -18.23 -2.20 4.25
C GLU A 174 -16.95 -1.37 4.08
N PHE A 175 -16.95 -0.12 4.54
CA PHE A 175 -15.77 0.73 4.63
C PHE A 175 -15.89 1.72 5.79
N TYR A 176 -14.79 2.39 6.10
CA TYR A 176 -14.72 3.42 7.12
C TYR A 176 -14.30 4.74 6.51
N THR A 177 -14.88 5.85 6.99
CA THR A 177 -14.54 7.20 6.51
C THR A 177 -14.35 8.18 7.65
N ASN A 178 -13.44 9.14 7.48
CA ASN A 178 -13.34 10.32 8.34
C ASN A 178 -13.68 11.64 7.60
N GLY A 179 -14.20 11.52 6.37
CA GLY A 179 -14.54 12.63 5.50
C GLY A 179 -13.37 13.22 4.70
N GLN A 180 -12.13 12.79 5.00
CA GLN A 180 -10.93 13.08 4.21
C GLN A 180 -10.47 11.82 3.46
N HIS A 181 -10.54 10.65 4.12
CA HIS A 181 -10.13 9.39 3.56
C HIS A 181 -11.17 8.31 3.83
N ASP A 182 -11.28 7.39 2.89
CA ASP A 182 -12.11 6.20 2.95
C ASP A 182 -11.21 4.97 2.97
N ILE A 183 -11.39 4.08 3.97
CA ILE A 183 -10.58 2.87 4.18
C ILE A 183 -11.41 1.65 3.84
N PHE A 184 -10.90 0.84 2.92
CA PHE A 184 -11.49 -0.41 2.45
C PHE A 184 -10.61 -1.60 2.81
N ASP A 185 -11.20 -2.79 2.73
CA ASP A 185 -10.52 -4.08 2.92
C ASP A 185 -9.81 -4.23 4.28
N ALA A 186 -10.25 -3.46 5.28
CA ALA A 186 -9.79 -3.60 6.65
C ALA A 186 -10.57 -4.74 7.34
N VAL A 187 -10.13 -5.95 7.09
CA VAL A 187 -10.76 -7.19 7.55
C VAL A 187 -9.75 -8.01 8.33
N ASP A 188 -10.23 -9.02 9.04
CA ASP A 188 -9.43 -9.90 9.88
C ASP A 188 -8.17 -10.45 9.20
N GLY A 189 -8.21 -10.74 7.89
CA GLY A 189 -7.05 -11.21 7.13
C GLY A 189 -5.97 -10.15 6.86
N ASN A 190 -6.27 -8.86 7.05
CA ASN A 190 -5.41 -7.72 6.70
C ASN A 190 -4.96 -6.91 7.92
N VAL A 191 -5.34 -7.35 9.14
CA VAL A 191 -4.99 -6.67 10.38
C VAL A 191 -4.47 -7.69 11.39
N LEU A 192 -3.26 -7.47 11.87
CA LEU A 192 -2.62 -8.27 12.91
C LEU A 192 -2.70 -7.56 14.26
N VAL A 193 -2.66 -8.33 15.32
CA VAL A 193 -2.60 -7.84 16.69
C VAL A 193 -1.50 -8.58 17.45
N ASP A 194 -0.59 -7.86 18.10
CA ASP A 194 0.44 -8.43 18.94
C ASP A 194 -0.08 -8.80 20.35
N ASP A 195 0.80 -9.36 21.18
CA ASP A 195 0.47 -9.75 22.55
C ASP A 195 0.18 -8.55 23.47
N GLU A 196 0.57 -7.34 23.09
CA GLU A 196 0.32 -6.10 23.82
C GLU A 196 -1.01 -5.42 23.38
N GLY A 197 -1.64 -5.93 22.32
CA GLY A 197 -2.90 -5.43 21.78
C GLY A 197 -2.75 -4.32 20.76
N HIS A 198 -1.54 -4.08 20.22
CA HIS A 198 -1.34 -3.14 19.12
C HIS A 198 -1.80 -3.73 17.80
N LEU A 199 -2.51 -2.93 17.00
CA LEU A 199 -3.02 -3.34 15.70
C LEU A 199 -2.09 -2.87 14.57
N PHE A 200 -1.79 -3.80 13.65
CA PHE A 200 -0.97 -3.57 12.46
C PHE A 200 -1.82 -3.81 11.20
N PHE A 201 -2.11 -2.73 10.47
CA PHE A 201 -2.91 -2.76 9.25
C PHE A 201 -2.00 -3.04 8.05
N ILE A 202 -1.81 -4.30 7.73
CA ILE A 202 -0.77 -4.74 6.78
C ILE A 202 -1.20 -4.68 5.31
N ASP A 203 -2.50 -4.64 4.99
CA ASP A 203 -2.97 -4.67 3.59
C ASP A 203 -4.34 -3.98 3.43
N THR A 204 -4.44 -2.72 3.83
CA THR A 204 -5.63 -1.89 3.68
C THR A 204 -5.56 -1.00 2.45
N ILE A 205 -6.70 -0.66 1.86
CA ILE A 205 -6.82 0.22 0.72
C ILE A 205 -7.42 1.54 1.17
N ILE A 206 -6.69 2.65 0.98
CA ILE A 206 -7.12 3.98 1.41
C ILE A 206 -7.22 4.90 0.21
N TYR A 207 -8.36 5.57 0.05
CA TYR A 207 -8.56 6.61 -0.95
C TYR A 207 -8.92 7.94 -0.29
N GLU A 208 -8.64 9.04 -0.97
CA GLU A 208 -9.18 10.34 -0.62
C GLU A 208 -10.71 10.33 -0.84
N SER A 209 -11.48 10.80 0.15
CA SER A 209 -12.94 10.79 0.08
C SER A 209 -13.46 11.65 -1.08
N GLY A 210 -14.45 11.12 -1.79
CA GLY A 210 -15.08 11.83 -2.91
C GLY A 210 -14.33 11.76 -4.23
N THR A 211 -13.22 11.03 -4.34
CA THR A 211 -12.44 10.86 -5.59
C THR A 211 -12.88 9.68 -6.45
N GLY A 212 -14.00 9.02 -6.14
CA GLY A 212 -14.43 7.81 -6.85
C GLY A 212 -13.74 6.52 -6.40
N GLY A 213 -13.01 6.56 -5.30
CA GLY A 213 -12.29 5.40 -4.74
C GLY A 213 -13.21 4.22 -4.45
N ILE A 214 -14.44 4.47 -4.00
CA ILE A 214 -15.46 3.43 -3.77
C ILE A 214 -15.83 2.71 -5.08
N ASP A 215 -16.00 3.43 -6.18
CA ASP A 215 -16.34 2.84 -7.47
C ASP A 215 -15.17 2.00 -8.01
N THR A 216 -13.95 2.52 -7.85
CA THR A 216 -12.71 1.81 -8.20
C THR A 216 -12.57 0.53 -7.38
N TYR A 217 -12.71 0.60 -6.06
CA TYR A 217 -12.66 -0.57 -5.18
C TYR A 217 -13.72 -1.61 -5.56
N ASN A 218 -14.98 -1.20 -5.71
CA ASN A 218 -16.09 -2.09 -6.04
C ASN A 218 -15.93 -2.75 -7.42
N SER A 219 -15.31 -2.07 -8.39
CA SER A 219 -15.07 -2.63 -9.73
C SER A 219 -13.96 -3.67 -9.75
N LEU A 220 -12.98 -3.56 -8.87
CA LEU A 220 -11.75 -4.35 -8.87
C LEU A 220 -11.71 -5.41 -7.77
N SER A 221 -12.41 -5.20 -6.66
CA SER A 221 -12.39 -6.11 -5.51
C SER A 221 -13.09 -7.45 -5.81
N PRO A 222 -12.44 -8.59 -5.56
CA PRO A 222 -13.08 -9.90 -5.67
C PRO A 222 -14.28 -10.06 -4.73
N ARG A 223 -14.29 -9.37 -3.57
CA ARG A 223 -15.38 -9.42 -2.58
C ARG A 223 -16.62 -8.67 -3.05
N ALA A 224 -16.46 -7.49 -3.64
CA ALA A 224 -17.56 -6.75 -4.23
C ALA A 224 -18.24 -7.55 -5.36
N ASN A 225 -17.45 -8.25 -6.19
CA ASN A 225 -17.93 -9.08 -7.29
C ASN A 225 -18.66 -10.36 -6.84
N SER A 226 -18.45 -10.85 -5.62
CA SER A 226 -19.13 -12.04 -5.08
C SER A 226 -20.55 -11.77 -4.59
N LYS A 227 -20.87 -10.52 -4.16
CA LYS A 227 -22.20 -10.13 -3.70
C LYS A 227 -23.21 -9.95 -4.85
N GLY A 228 -22.74 -9.59 -6.05
CA GLY A 228 -23.59 -9.46 -7.25
C GLY A 228 -24.10 -10.77 -7.87
N LYS A 229 -23.66 -11.94 -7.39
CA LYS A 229 -24.05 -13.27 -7.90
C LYS A 229 -25.09 -14.00 -7.04
N LYS A 230 -25.66 -13.35 -6.02
CA LYS A 230 -26.77 -13.87 -5.21
C LYS A 230 -28.04 -13.09 -5.52
N GLN A 231 -28.56 -13.24 -6.74
CA GLN A 231 -29.96 -12.98 -7.10
C GLN A 231 -30.50 -14.19 -7.88
#